data_b5e1e0bf556eb1617f31f6309ae17807
#
_entry.id   b5e1e0bf556eb1617f31f6309ae17807
#
_cell.length_a   1.000
_cell.length_b   1.000
_cell.length_c   1.000
_cell.angle_alpha   90.00
_cell.angle_beta   90.00
_cell.angle_gamma   90.00
#
_symmetry.space_group_name_H-M   'P 1'
#
loop_
_entity.id
_entity.type
_entity.pdbx_description
1 polymer ?
#
loop_
_entity_poly.entity_id
_entity_poly.type
_entity_poly.pdbx_seq_one_letter_code
_entity_poly.pdbx_strand_id
1 'polypeptide(L)'
;MQYLGVPYVWGGASPSGFDCSGLVVYVFAQVGVSLPHSSYALYGAGVPVSFDQLQPGDLVFFNGLGHMGIYVGGGMFIHAPHTGDVVKVSSLSGYYTSAYVGARRIL
;
A
#
# COMPACT_ATOMS: atom_id res chain seq x y z
N MET A 1 -4.92 -8.49 -9.14
CA MET A 1 -3.61 -7.90 -9.46
C MET A 1 -3.57 -7.26 -10.84
N GLN A 2 -4.70 -6.72 -11.25
CA GLN A 2 -4.83 -6.17 -12.60
C GLN A 2 -4.04 -4.89 -12.82
N TYR A 3 -3.50 -4.29 -11.75
CA TYR A 3 -2.71 -3.05 -11.87
C TYR A 3 -1.21 -3.26 -11.83
N LEU A 4 -0.75 -4.50 -11.81
CA LEU A 4 0.69 -4.79 -11.90
C LEU A 4 1.25 -4.21 -13.19
N GLY A 5 2.43 -3.59 -13.12
CA GLY A 5 3.08 -2.98 -14.26
C GLY A 5 2.65 -1.56 -14.58
N VAL A 6 1.64 -1.02 -13.89
CA VAL A 6 1.24 0.39 -14.07
C VAL A 6 2.36 1.29 -13.54
N PRO A 7 2.78 2.34 -14.29
CA PRO A 7 3.88 3.19 -13.86
C PRO A 7 3.55 3.99 -12.61
N TYR A 8 4.58 4.26 -11.81
CA TYR A 8 4.48 5.19 -10.70
C TYR A 8 4.35 6.62 -11.24
N VAL A 9 3.37 7.35 -10.73
CA VAL A 9 3.18 8.77 -11.08
C VAL A 9 2.90 9.54 -9.79
N TRP A 10 3.69 10.54 -9.50
CA TRP A 10 3.51 11.40 -8.33
C TRP A 10 2.10 11.99 -8.32
N GLY A 11 1.39 11.80 -7.19
CA GLY A 11 0.00 12.25 -7.07
C GLY A 11 -1.00 11.42 -7.86
N GLY A 12 -0.57 10.35 -8.53
CA GLY A 12 -1.44 9.51 -9.36
C GLY A 12 -2.36 8.62 -8.54
N ALA A 13 -3.61 8.52 -8.99
CA ALA A 13 -4.62 7.67 -8.35
C ALA A 13 -5.54 7.04 -9.40
N SER A 14 -5.01 6.70 -10.57
CA SER A 14 -5.77 6.09 -11.67
C SER A 14 -4.91 5.06 -12.40
N PRO A 15 -5.51 4.18 -13.24
CA PRO A 15 -4.74 3.19 -13.98
C PRO A 15 -3.71 3.73 -14.98
N SER A 16 -3.68 5.03 -15.23
CA SER A 16 -2.62 5.65 -16.03
C SER A 16 -1.36 5.91 -15.20
N GLY A 17 -1.44 5.82 -13.89
CA GLY A 17 -0.31 5.93 -12.99
C GLY A 17 -0.75 6.09 -11.55
N PHE A 18 -0.02 5.47 -10.62
CA PHE A 18 -0.30 5.52 -9.18
C PHE A 18 0.92 5.97 -8.40
N ASP A 19 0.72 6.78 -7.34
CA ASP A 19 1.68 6.83 -6.27
C ASP A 19 1.30 5.78 -5.21
N CYS A 20 2.06 5.70 -4.09
CA CYS A 20 1.85 4.62 -3.12
C CYS A 20 0.46 4.64 -2.48
N SER A 21 0.00 5.80 -2.04
CA SER A 21 -1.33 5.93 -1.44
C SER A 21 -2.43 5.97 -2.51
N GLY A 22 -2.14 6.48 -3.71
CA GLY A 22 -3.09 6.51 -4.82
C GLY A 22 -3.52 5.13 -5.27
N LEU A 23 -2.60 4.18 -5.31
CA LEU A 23 -2.93 2.78 -5.58
C LEU A 23 -3.93 2.25 -4.56
N VAL A 24 -3.68 2.50 -3.28
CA VAL A 24 -4.56 2.06 -2.19
C VAL A 24 -5.94 2.70 -2.32
N VAL A 25 -5.99 4.01 -2.53
CA VAL A 25 -7.26 4.75 -2.68
C VAL A 25 -8.08 4.17 -3.83
N TYR A 26 -7.43 3.95 -4.97
CA TYR A 26 -8.13 3.46 -6.17
C TYR A 26 -8.65 2.03 -5.96
N VAL A 27 -7.83 1.15 -5.41
CA VAL A 27 -8.22 -0.25 -5.19
C VAL A 27 -9.40 -0.34 -4.24
N PHE A 28 -9.37 0.41 -3.12
CA PHE A 28 -10.47 0.37 -2.16
C PHE A 28 -11.73 1.02 -2.70
N ALA A 29 -11.62 2.02 -3.57
CA ALA A 29 -12.78 2.63 -4.22
C ALA A 29 -13.55 1.60 -5.07
N GLN A 30 -12.87 0.60 -5.63
CA GLN A 30 -13.52 -0.45 -6.42
C GLN A 30 -14.47 -1.31 -5.57
N VAL A 31 -14.28 -1.36 -4.26
CA VAL A 31 -15.13 -2.11 -3.34
C VAL A 31 -16.01 -1.17 -2.50
N GLY A 32 -16.16 0.08 -2.92
CA GLY A 32 -17.05 1.05 -2.30
C GLY A 32 -16.50 1.74 -1.07
N VAL A 33 -15.17 1.68 -0.83
CA VAL A 33 -14.55 2.31 0.32
C VAL A 33 -13.81 3.57 -0.13
N SER A 34 -14.21 4.72 0.43
CA SER A 34 -13.58 6.01 0.13
C SER A 34 -12.49 6.29 1.17
N LEU A 35 -11.27 6.50 0.72
CA LEU A 35 -10.11 6.73 1.57
C LEU A 35 -9.40 8.03 1.21
N PRO A 36 -8.75 8.71 2.17
CA PRO A 36 -7.95 9.89 1.88
C PRO A 36 -6.68 9.53 1.10
N HIS A 37 -6.26 10.40 0.17
CA HIS A 37 -5.06 10.21 -0.64
C HIS A 37 -3.83 10.70 0.11
N SER A 38 -3.49 10.03 1.21
CA SER A 38 -2.33 10.37 2.04
C SER A 38 -1.98 9.16 2.92
N SER A 39 -0.71 8.75 2.88
CA SER A 39 -0.26 7.65 3.74
C SER A 39 -0.35 8.03 5.22
N TYR A 40 -0.12 9.29 5.56
CA TYR A 40 -0.25 9.77 6.94
C TYR A 40 -1.69 9.67 7.43
N ALA A 41 -2.65 10.13 6.62
CA ALA A 41 -4.07 10.04 6.96
C ALA A 41 -4.56 8.60 7.00
N LEU A 42 -4.07 7.74 6.10
CA LEU A 42 -4.43 6.33 6.07
C LEU A 42 -3.90 5.59 7.30
N TYR A 43 -2.73 5.98 7.81
CA TYR A 43 -2.20 5.38 9.04
C TYR A 43 -3.08 5.68 10.26
N GLY A 44 -3.82 6.77 10.24
CA GLY A 44 -4.80 7.12 11.27
C GLY A 44 -6.17 6.48 11.06
N ALA A 45 -6.40 5.80 9.95
CA ALA A 45 -7.66 5.15 9.63
C ALA A 45 -7.61 3.65 10.01
N GLY A 46 -8.78 3.05 10.24
CA GLY A 46 -8.86 1.62 10.50
C GLY A 46 -8.32 1.21 11.86
N VAL A 47 -8.03 -0.07 11.99
CA VAL A 47 -7.62 -0.72 13.25
C VAL A 47 -6.16 -1.15 13.13
N PRO A 48 -5.32 -0.89 14.17
CA PRO A 48 -3.94 -1.39 14.16
C PRO A 48 -3.89 -2.92 14.09
N VAL A 49 -2.94 -3.44 13.32
CA VAL A 49 -2.70 -4.88 13.16
C VAL A 49 -1.23 -5.15 13.39
N SER A 50 -0.92 -6.18 14.20
CA SER A 50 0.47 -6.57 14.43
C SER A 50 1.02 -7.31 13.20
N PHE A 51 2.35 -7.27 13.04
CA PHE A 51 3.03 -7.86 11.88
C PHE A 51 2.67 -9.35 11.71
N ASP A 52 2.62 -10.10 12.80
CA ASP A 52 2.34 -11.53 12.76
C ASP A 52 0.86 -11.88 12.56
N GLN A 53 -0.02 -10.89 12.51
CA GLN A 53 -1.45 -11.08 12.29
C GLN A 53 -1.94 -10.47 10.98
N LEU A 54 -1.03 -10.13 10.07
CA LEU A 54 -1.38 -9.57 8.78
C LEU A 54 -2.25 -10.52 7.96
N GLN A 55 -3.28 -9.96 7.33
CA GLN A 55 -4.17 -10.66 6.42
C GLN A 55 -4.26 -9.92 5.09
N PRO A 56 -4.56 -10.62 3.98
CA PRO A 56 -4.73 -9.94 2.68
C PRO A 56 -5.72 -8.79 2.77
N GLY A 57 -5.33 -7.65 2.22
CA GLY A 57 -6.12 -6.42 2.29
C GLY A 57 -5.66 -5.44 3.36
N ASP A 58 -4.84 -5.87 4.31
CA ASP A 58 -4.28 -4.96 5.31
C ASP A 58 -3.30 -3.99 4.66
N LEU A 59 -3.31 -2.74 5.13
CA LEU A 59 -2.35 -1.73 4.67
C LEU A 59 -1.08 -1.84 5.48
N VAL A 60 0.08 -1.83 4.82
CA VAL A 60 1.39 -1.89 5.45
C VAL A 60 2.15 -0.60 5.16
N PHE A 61 2.85 -0.07 6.17
CA PHE A 61 3.48 1.26 6.12
C PHE A 61 4.96 1.17 6.41
N PHE A 62 5.74 1.98 5.69
CA PHE A 62 7.21 1.98 5.72
C PHE A 62 7.76 3.40 5.76
N ASN A 63 9.06 3.51 6.08
CA ASN A 63 9.84 4.75 5.93
C ASN A 63 9.20 5.95 6.63
N GLY A 64 8.80 5.78 7.91
CA GLY A 64 8.19 6.88 8.67
C GLY A 64 6.88 7.37 8.07
N LEU A 65 6.12 6.48 7.42
CA LEU A 65 4.88 6.73 6.69
C LEU A 65 5.10 7.36 5.30
N GLY A 66 6.34 7.41 4.82
CA GLY A 66 6.64 7.91 3.48
C GLY A 66 6.29 6.90 2.37
N HIS A 67 5.99 5.66 2.73
CA HIS A 67 5.63 4.62 1.76
C HIS A 67 4.63 3.64 2.37
N MET A 68 3.82 3.02 1.52
CA MET A 68 2.83 2.04 1.95
C MET A 68 2.45 1.10 0.81
N GLY A 69 1.77 0.01 1.16
CA GLY A 69 1.24 -0.94 0.19
C GLY A 69 0.10 -1.74 0.80
N ILE A 70 -0.36 -2.76 0.07
CA ILE A 70 -1.45 -3.64 0.48
C ILE A 70 -0.91 -5.06 0.60
N TYR A 71 -1.06 -5.66 1.79
CA TYR A 71 -0.65 -7.03 2.01
C TYR A 71 -1.51 -7.99 1.18
N VAL A 72 -0.87 -8.94 0.50
CA VAL A 72 -1.59 -9.89 -0.38
C VAL A 72 -1.48 -11.34 0.12
N GLY A 73 -0.85 -11.56 1.27
CA GLY A 73 -0.67 -12.90 1.83
C GLY A 73 0.72 -13.46 1.50
N GLY A 74 1.09 -14.54 2.18
CA GLY A 74 2.34 -15.24 1.92
C GLY A 74 3.60 -14.42 2.17
N GLY A 75 3.53 -13.39 3.01
CA GLY A 75 4.67 -12.50 3.26
C GLY A 75 4.94 -11.51 2.15
N MET A 76 3.96 -11.26 1.27
CA MET A 76 4.10 -10.39 0.09
C MET A 76 3.13 -9.22 0.16
N PHE A 77 3.48 -8.12 -0.50
CA PHE A 77 2.59 -6.96 -0.59
C PHE A 77 2.71 -6.32 -1.98
N ILE A 78 1.60 -5.68 -2.42
CA ILE A 78 1.57 -4.93 -3.67
C ILE A 78 1.72 -3.44 -3.38
N HIS A 79 2.52 -2.75 -4.17
CA HIS A 79 2.79 -1.32 -3.97
C HIS A 79 3.26 -0.63 -5.24
N ALA A 80 3.18 0.70 -5.23
CA ALA A 80 3.78 1.57 -6.25
C ALA A 80 4.98 2.26 -5.58
N PRO A 81 6.21 1.77 -5.77
CA PRO A 81 7.33 2.15 -4.90
C PRO A 81 7.87 3.57 -5.07
N HIS A 82 8.21 3.99 -6.30
CA HIS A 82 8.82 5.30 -6.51
C HIS A 82 8.84 5.68 -7.99
N THR A 83 9.19 6.93 -8.28
CA THR A 83 9.34 7.42 -9.65
C THR A 83 10.32 6.55 -10.43
N GLY A 84 9.94 6.20 -11.64
CA GLY A 84 10.74 5.34 -12.52
C GLY A 84 10.45 3.84 -12.35
N ASP A 85 9.62 3.48 -11.38
CA ASP A 85 9.22 2.10 -11.15
C ASP A 85 7.75 1.90 -11.52
N VAL A 86 7.25 0.68 -11.31
CA VAL A 86 5.88 0.28 -11.64
C VAL A 86 5.24 -0.37 -10.43
N VAL A 87 3.92 -0.51 -10.46
CA VAL A 87 3.18 -1.31 -9.46
C VAL A 87 3.69 -2.74 -9.53
N LYS A 88 4.09 -3.29 -8.38
CA LYS A 88 4.65 -4.63 -8.29
C LYS A 88 4.40 -5.27 -6.94
N VAL A 89 4.61 -6.58 -6.86
CA VAL A 89 4.58 -7.35 -5.62
C VAL A 89 6.01 -7.49 -5.10
N SER A 90 6.20 -7.22 -3.82
CA SER A 90 7.50 -7.38 -3.15
C SER A 90 7.35 -8.21 -1.89
N SER A 91 8.46 -8.76 -1.41
CA SER A 91 8.50 -9.54 -0.18
C SER A 91 8.64 -8.62 1.03
N LEU A 92 7.89 -8.93 2.12
CA LEU A 92 8.07 -8.29 3.43
C LEU A 92 9.28 -8.89 4.12
N SER A 93 10.47 -8.63 3.59
CA SER A 93 11.73 -9.14 4.11
C SER A 93 12.85 -8.16 3.79
N GLY A 94 14.01 -8.33 4.42
CA GLY A 94 15.18 -7.50 4.18
C GLY A 94 14.89 -6.01 4.40
N TYR A 95 15.05 -5.19 3.36
CA TYR A 95 14.84 -3.74 3.45
C TYR A 95 13.47 -3.38 4.02
N TYR A 96 12.41 -4.05 3.54
CA TYR A 96 11.06 -3.70 3.96
C TYR A 96 10.75 -4.08 5.40
N THR A 97 11.38 -5.12 5.94
CA THR A 97 11.27 -5.42 7.36
C THR A 97 11.95 -4.35 8.20
N SER A 98 13.11 -3.88 7.78
CA SER A 98 13.85 -2.82 8.50
C SER A 98 13.13 -1.48 8.43
N ALA A 99 12.43 -1.19 7.34
CA ALA A 99 11.73 0.06 7.13
C ALA A 99 10.29 0.04 7.68
N TYR A 100 9.81 -1.11 8.15
CA TYR A 100 8.42 -1.30 8.56
C TYR A 100 8.03 -0.42 9.74
N VAL A 101 6.90 0.26 9.64
CA VAL A 101 6.35 1.12 10.69
C VAL A 101 5.17 0.47 11.39
N GLY A 102 4.24 -0.07 10.63
CA GLY A 102 3.03 -0.67 11.18
C GLY A 102 2.03 -1.01 10.09
N ALA A 103 0.85 -1.45 10.52
CA ALA A 103 -0.22 -1.83 9.61
C ALA A 103 -1.58 -1.40 10.14
N ARG A 104 -2.55 -1.28 9.22
CA ARG A 104 -3.93 -0.92 9.53
C ARG A 104 -4.89 -1.80 8.75
N ARG A 105 -5.98 -2.20 9.37
CA ARG A 105 -7.06 -2.95 8.73
C ARG A 105 -8.25 -2.04 8.54
N ILE A 106 -8.65 -1.83 7.30
CA ILE A 106 -9.77 -0.95 6.93
C ILE A 106 -11.08 -1.72 6.88
N LEU A 107 -11.06 -2.93 6.34
CA LEU A 107 -12.27 -3.76 6.13
C LEU A 107 -12.55 -4.69 7.29
#